data_9a9eb3d237b7f012cc2c94267790d95c
#
_entry.id   9a9eb3d237b7f012cc2c94267790d95c
#
_cell.length_a   1.000
_cell.length_b   1.000
_cell.length_c   1.000
_cell.angle_alpha   90.00
_cell.angle_beta   90.00
_cell.angle_gamma   90.00
#
_symmetry.space_group_name_H-M   'P 1'
#
loop_
_entity.id
_entity.type
_entity.pdbx_description
1 polymer ?
#
loop_
_entity_poly.entity_id
_entity_poly.type
_entity_poly.pdbx_seq_one_letter_code
_entity_poly.pdbx_strand_id
1 'polypeptide(L)'
;MGHNPVEPRLGSLDNSGDERDREQTMSLYVAALWRYPVKTLAGEQLSSATIGPDGVAGDRLVRVRGPEGVRTARRQYRLLGLHGTLSADGTPLVNGYRWDSAEAAGLVKSAGGQDAWLEPADEAERFDVLPLLVATDGAVAAFGRDVRRLRPNIVVGGVPGLGETEWPGATLQIGRAIVRLDSLRGRCPMTTVDPDTLERDPEVLRDIGRRFGGRLALNAEVVRDGTISVGDPITITWDR
;
A
#
# COMPACT_ATOMS: atom_id res chain seq x y z
N MET A 1 -81.78 32.33 -17.68
CA MET A 1 -80.54 32.30 -18.47
C MET A 1 -79.39 32.07 -17.50
N GLY A 2 -79.08 30.83 -17.35
CA GLY A 2 -78.03 30.44 -16.41
C GLY A 2 -76.70 30.30 -17.06
N HIS A 3 -75.71 30.93 -16.48
CA HIS A 3 -74.27 30.68 -16.81
C HIS A 3 -73.71 29.78 -15.74
N ASN A 4 -73.27 28.61 -16.21
CA ASN A 4 -72.47 27.66 -15.42
C ASN A 4 -70.96 28.02 -15.59
N PRO A 5 -70.19 28.16 -14.52
CA PRO A 5 -68.77 28.30 -14.64
C PRO A 5 -68.10 26.92 -14.76
N VAL A 6 -67.22 26.80 -15.71
CA VAL A 6 -66.34 25.63 -15.97
C VAL A 6 -65.22 25.62 -14.93
N GLU A 7 -65.10 24.54 -14.16
CA GLU A 7 -63.94 24.28 -13.29
C GLU A 7 -62.74 23.87 -14.10
N PRO A 8 -61.50 24.37 -13.80
CA PRO A 8 -60.28 23.86 -14.41
C PRO A 8 -59.83 22.57 -13.74
N ARG A 9 -59.64 21.54 -14.52
CA ARG A 9 -59.01 20.27 -14.09
C ARG A 9 -57.56 20.52 -13.67
N LEU A 10 -57.24 20.21 -12.42
CA LEU A 10 -55.86 20.07 -11.93
C LEU A 10 -55.21 18.87 -12.64
N GLY A 11 -54.20 19.15 -13.46
CA GLY A 11 -53.29 18.15 -14.03
C GLY A 11 -52.50 17.51 -12.90
N SER A 12 -52.54 16.19 -12.83
CA SER A 12 -51.65 15.40 -11.97
C SER A 12 -50.21 15.60 -12.44
N LEU A 13 -49.39 16.18 -11.59
CA LEU A 13 -47.94 16.19 -11.77
C LEU A 13 -47.46 14.77 -11.57
N ASP A 14 -47.11 14.12 -12.67
CA ASP A 14 -46.44 12.83 -12.71
C ASP A 14 -45.03 13.04 -12.18
N ASN A 15 -44.81 12.66 -10.91
CA ASN A 15 -43.52 12.74 -10.24
C ASN A 15 -42.77 11.42 -10.40
N SER A 16 -42.60 10.98 -11.66
CA SER A 16 -41.74 9.85 -12.03
C SER A 16 -40.34 10.35 -12.47
N GLY A 17 -39.81 11.34 -11.74
CA GLY A 17 -38.48 11.88 -11.89
C GLY A 17 -37.48 11.08 -11.06
N ASP A 18 -36.81 10.18 -11.70
CA ASP A 18 -35.38 9.90 -11.49
C ASP A 18 -34.93 9.41 -10.12
N GLU A 19 -35.37 8.20 -9.75
CA GLU A 19 -34.69 7.37 -8.71
C GLU A 19 -33.49 6.56 -9.26
N ARG A 20 -33.06 6.77 -10.48
CA ARG A 20 -31.97 6.00 -11.15
C ARG A 20 -30.58 6.57 -10.99
N ASP A 21 -30.37 7.64 -10.24
CA ASP A 21 -29.09 8.34 -10.14
C ASP A 21 -28.41 8.27 -8.76
N ARG A 22 -28.80 7.33 -7.90
CA ARG A 22 -28.19 7.21 -6.56
C ARG A 22 -27.92 5.79 -6.15
N GLU A 23 -26.98 5.16 -6.83
CA GLU A 23 -26.12 4.14 -6.27
C GLU A 23 -24.99 3.88 -7.27
N GLN A 24 -24.10 4.85 -7.44
CA GLN A 24 -22.75 4.55 -7.83
C GLN A 24 -22.16 3.80 -6.64
N THR A 25 -22.47 2.51 -6.54
CA THR A 25 -21.81 1.59 -5.61
C THR A 25 -20.35 1.66 -5.96
N MET A 26 -19.57 2.42 -5.19
CA MET A 26 -18.12 2.55 -5.40
C MET A 26 -17.54 1.16 -5.16
N SER A 27 -17.25 0.46 -6.26
CA SER A 27 -16.67 -0.87 -6.19
C SER A 27 -15.21 -0.74 -5.80
N LEU A 28 -14.84 -1.37 -4.68
CA LEU A 28 -13.43 -1.49 -4.28
C LEU A 28 -12.70 -2.43 -5.23
N TYR A 29 -11.46 -2.10 -5.55
CA TYR A 29 -10.62 -2.92 -6.43
C TYR A 29 -9.14 -2.79 -6.08
N VAL A 30 -8.32 -3.71 -6.56
CA VAL A 30 -6.86 -3.62 -6.44
C VAL A 30 -6.35 -2.58 -7.43
N ALA A 31 -5.95 -1.40 -6.94
CA ALA A 31 -5.45 -0.31 -7.77
C ALA A 31 -3.96 -0.45 -8.11
N ALA A 32 -3.15 -0.98 -7.19
CA ALA A 32 -1.73 -1.25 -7.43
C ALA A 32 -1.21 -2.33 -6.49
N LEU A 33 -0.17 -3.04 -6.95
CA LEU A 33 0.56 -4.06 -6.18
C LEU A 33 2.05 -3.75 -6.21
N TRP A 34 2.70 -3.96 -5.06
CA TRP A 34 4.13 -3.72 -4.88
C TRP A 34 4.80 -4.85 -4.12
N ARG A 35 6.05 -5.14 -4.49
CA ARG A 35 6.94 -6.08 -3.80
C ARG A 35 8.27 -5.41 -3.51
N TYR A 36 8.87 -5.74 -2.37
CA TYR A 36 10.14 -5.21 -1.90
C TYR A 36 11.09 -6.37 -1.56
N PRO A 37 11.70 -7.05 -2.54
CA PRO A 37 12.49 -8.27 -2.31
C PRO A 37 13.64 -8.10 -1.33
N VAL A 38 14.22 -6.89 -1.28
CA VAL A 38 15.24 -6.53 -0.30
C VAL A 38 14.68 -5.49 0.68
N LYS A 39 14.66 -5.84 1.97
CA LYS A 39 14.18 -4.94 3.03
C LYS A 39 14.90 -3.60 2.96
N THR A 40 14.16 -2.51 3.05
CA THR A 40 14.65 -1.13 2.99
C THR A 40 14.80 -0.54 1.57
N LEU A 41 15.23 -1.30 0.58
CA LEU A 41 15.43 -0.82 -0.78
C LEU A 41 14.10 -0.43 -1.45
N ALA A 42 14.14 0.38 -2.50
CA ALA A 42 12.99 0.59 -3.39
C ALA A 42 12.53 -0.77 -3.95
N GLY A 43 11.22 -0.89 -4.18
CA GLY A 43 10.62 -2.12 -4.67
C GLY A 43 10.23 -2.05 -6.14
N GLU A 44 9.47 -3.04 -6.56
CA GLU A 44 8.91 -3.17 -7.91
C GLU A 44 7.39 -3.19 -7.88
N GLN A 45 6.78 -2.63 -8.90
CA GLN A 45 5.35 -2.70 -9.13
C GLN A 45 5.00 -3.98 -9.87
N LEU A 46 3.88 -4.61 -9.52
CA LEU A 46 3.43 -5.88 -10.09
C LEU A 46 2.05 -5.71 -10.73
N SER A 47 1.77 -6.46 -11.80
CA SER A 47 0.42 -6.62 -12.35
C SER A 47 -0.39 -7.67 -11.60
N SER A 48 0.28 -8.68 -11.03
CA SER A 48 -0.32 -9.71 -10.18
C SER A 48 0.67 -10.21 -9.14
N ALA A 49 0.16 -10.77 -8.04
CA ALA A 49 0.97 -11.32 -6.96
C ALA A 49 0.29 -12.53 -6.32
N THR A 50 1.05 -13.56 -5.99
CA THR A 50 0.63 -14.58 -5.03
C THR A 50 0.88 -14.04 -3.63
N ILE A 51 -0.14 -14.12 -2.77
CA ILE A 51 -0.05 -13.76 -1.36
C ILE A 51 -0.30 -14.98 -0.47
N GLY A 52 0.42 -15.08 0.61
CA GLY A 52 0.37 -16.18 1.58
C GLY A 52 0.71 -15.70 2.99
N PRO A 53 0.93 -16.60 3.95
CA PRO A 53 1.22 -16.24 5.35
C PRO A 53 2.34 -15.20 5.52
N ASP A 54 3.33 -15.26 4.63
CA ASP A 54 4.46 -14.32 4.57
C ASP A 54 4.21 -13.06 3.73
N GLY A 55 2.97 -12.73 3.42
CA GLY A 55 2.59 -11.60 2.57
C GLY A 55 2.74 -11.88 1.09
N VAL A 56 3.26 -10.91 0.32
CA VAL A 56 3.53 -11.06 -1.12
C VAL A 56 4.71 -12.02 -1.32
N ALA A 57 4.53 -13.02 -2.17
CA ALA A 57 5.59 -13.98 -2.50
C ALA A 57 6.86 -13.25 -2.99
N GLY A 58 7.98 -13.53 -2.34
CA GLY A 58 9.27 -12.89 -2.65
C GLY A 58 9.50 -11.53 -1.97
N ASP A 59 8.60 -11.08 -1.09
CA ASP A 59 8.78 -9.83 -0.35
C ASP A 59 9.78 -10.00 0.78
N ARG A 60 10.73 -9.07 0.94
CA ARG A 60 11.71 -8.98 2.02
C ARG A 60 12.48 -10.27 2.31
N LEU A 61 12.92 -10.97 1.24
CA LEU A 61 13.73 -12.19 1.35
C LEU A 61 15.16 -11.92 1.83
N VAL A 62 15.66 -10.69 1.57
CA VAL A 62 17.01 -10.26 1.90
C VAL A 62 16.93 -8.94 2.68
N ARG A 63 17.89 -8.72 3.55
CA ARG A 63 18.05 -7.48 4.31
C ARG A 63 19.45 -6.92 4.25
N VAL A 64 19.58 -5.62 4.51
CA VAL A 64 20.88 -4.96 4.70
C VAL A 64 21.21 -4.99 6.19
N ARG A 65 22.43 -5.42 6.53
CA ARG A 65 22.93 -5.47 7.91
C ARG A 65 24.24 -4.74 8.06
N GLY A 66 24.59 -4.42 9.26
CA GLY A 66 25.89 -3.91 9.71
C GLY A 66 26.21 -4.43 11.11
N PRO A 67 27.34 -4.07 11.70
CA PRO A 67 27.75 -4.58 13.03
C PRO A 67 26.71 -4.35 14.13
N GLU A 68 25.95 -3.28 14.04
CA GLU A 68 24.92 -2.90 15.04
C GLU A 68 23.52 -3.50 14.76
N GLY A 69 23.39 -4.37 13.76
CA GLY A 69 22.12 -4.98 13.37
C GLY A 69 21.57 -4.55 12.02
N VAL A 70 20.25 -4.68 11.82
CA VAL A 70 19.59 -4.37 10.54
C VAL A 70 19.69 -2.88 10.22
N ARG A 71 20.22 -2.57 9.04
CA ARG A 71 20.27 -1.20 8.51
C ARG A 71 19.01 -0.86 7.75
N THR A 72 18.39 0.24 8.14
CA THR A 72 17.17 0.71 7.50
C THR A 72 17.34 2.13 6.97
N ALA A 73 16.52 2.52 6.00
CA ALA A 73 16.50 3.87 5.47
C ALA A 73 16.04 4.94 6.48
N ARG A 74 15.64 4.55 7.68
CA ARG A 74 15.42 5.51 8.79
C ARG A 74 16.71 6.30 9.10
N ARG A 75 17.85 5.67 8.99
CA ARG A 75 19.19 6.25 9.20
C ARG A 75 19.99 6.35 7.90
N GLN A 76 20.03 5.28 7.09
CA GLN A 76 20.74 5.18 5.82
C GLN A 76 19.77 5.39 4.63
N TYR A 77 19.22 6.59 4.51
CA TYR A 77 18.16 6.90 3.54
C TYR A 77 18.58 6.65 2.08
N ARG A 78 19.87 6.71 1.75
CA ARG A 78 20.39 6.43 0.40
C ARG A 78 20.12 5.00 -0.06
N LEU A 79 19.85 4.07 0.86
CA LEU A 79 19.41 2.72 0.52
C LEU A 79 18.09 2.69 -0.26
N LEU A 80 17.23 3.73 -0.12
CA LEU A 80 16.01 3.85 -0.92
C LEU A 80 16.27 4.14 -2.41
N GLY A 81 17.48 4.57 -2.77
CA GLY A 81 17.89 4.75 -4.16
C GLY A 81 18.33 3.47 -4.86
N LEU A 82 18.45 2.35 -4.13
CA LEU A 82 18.71 1.04 -4.71
C LEU A 82 17.41 0.31 -4.96
N HIS A 83 17.26 -0.32 -6.13
CA HIS A 83 16.06 -1.05 -6.52
C HIS A 83 16.20 -2.55 -6.22
N GLY A 84 15.29 -3.09 -5.41
CA GLY A 84 15.14 -4.52 -5.18
C GLY A 84 14.07 -5.09 -6.12
N THR A 85 14.45 -6.08 -6.94
CA THR A 85 13.55 -6.81 -7.84
C THR A 85 13.76 -8.31 -7.68
N LEU A 86 12.89 -9.14 -8.28
CA LEU A 86 13.17 -10.58 -8.43
C LEU A 86 13.52 -10.91 -9.88
N SER A 87 14.48 -11.82 -10.05
CA SER A 87 14.70 -12.51 -11.32
C SER A 87 13.60 -13.55 -11.59
N ALA A 88 13.60 -14.11 -12.79
CA ALA A 88 12.62 -15.12 -13.19
C ALA A 88 12.65 -16.39 -12.33
N ASP A 89 13.80 -16.75 -11.76
CA ASP A 89 13.98 -17.88 -10.84
C ASP A 89 13.66 -17.54 -9.37
N GLY A 90 13.19 -16.33 -9.09
CA GLY A 90 12.84 -15.87 -7.73
C GLY A 90 14.03 -15.37 -6.91
N THR A 91 15.21 -15.23 -7.49
CA THR A 91 16.38 -14.69 -6.79
C THR A 91 16.26 -13.17 -6.63
N PRO A 92 16.44 -12.60 -5.41
CA PRO A 92 16.47 -11.16 -5.22
C PRO A 92 17.65 -10.50 -5.95
N LEU A 93 17.37 -9.35 -6.56
CA LEU A 93 18.36 -8.52 -7.25
C LEU A 93 18.44 -7.15 -6.61
N VAL A 94 19.62 -6.53 -6.66
CA VAL A 94 19.89 -5.14 -6.29
C VAL A 94 20.38 -4.42 -7.54
N ASN A 95 19.60 -3.49 -8.08
CA ASN A 95 19.89 -2.82 -9.36
C ASN A 95 20.24 -3.79 -10.50
N GLY A 96 19.56 -4.95 -10.56
CA GLY A 96 19.78 -5.99 -11.56
C GLY A 96 20.88 -7.00 -11.25
N TYR A 97 21.72 -6.80 -10.24
CA TYR A 97 22.72 -7.75 -9.79
C TYR A 97 22.16 -8.68 -8.72
N ARG A 98 22.55 -9.96 -8.75
CA ARG A 98 22.18 -10.90 -7.69
C ARG A 98 22.58 -10.34 -6.32
N TRP A 99 21.72 -10.51 -5.33
CA TRP A 99 21.93 -9.96 -3.99
C TRP A 99 23.24 -10.44 -3.31
N ASP A 100 23.71 -11.63 -3.67
CA ASP A 100 24.92 -12.28 -3.14
C ASP A 100 26.18 -11.98 -3.97
N SER A 101 26.11 -11.10 -4.98
CA SER A 101 27.23 -10.73 -5.85
C SER A 101 28.10 -9.62 -5.25
N ALA A 102 29.32 -9.50 -5.76
CA ALA A 102 30.23 -8.43 -5.37
C ALA A 102 29.73 -7.03 -5.76
N GLU A 103 29.03 -6.93 -6.89
CA GLU A 103 28.42 -5.70 -7.39
C GLU A 103 27.31 -5.22 -6.44
N ALA A 104 26.38 -6.09 -6.06
CA ALA A 104 25.33 -5.77 -5.08
C ALA A 104 25.93 -5.35 -3.73
N ALA A 105 26.96 -6.07 -3.27
CA ALA A 105 27.66 -5.71 -2.04
C ALA A 105 28.33 -4.33 -2.14
N GLY A 106 28.93 -3.98 -3.28
CA GLY A 106 29.52 -2.67 -3.54
C GLY A 106 28.49 -1.54 -3.50
N LEU A 107 27.34 -1.74 -4.14
CA LEU A 107 26.21 -0.79 -4.13
C LEU A 107 25.69 -0.55 -2.71
N VAL A 108 25.48 -1.62 -1.95
CA VAL A 108 24.97 -1.53 -0.57
C VAL A 108 25.98 -0.86 0.36
N LYS A 109 27.26 -1.13 0.23
CA LYS A 109 28.32 -0.44 0.99
C LYS A 109 28.34 1.05 0.68
N SER A 110 28.20 1.44 -0.59
CA SER A 110 28.16 2.84 -0.99
C SER A 110 26.94 3.59 -0.40
N ALA A 111 25.78 2.95 -0.38
CA ALA A 111 24.53 3.57 0.08
C ALA A 111 24.29 3.45 1.59
N GLY A 112 24.70 2.32 2.18
CA GLY A 112 24.41 1.94 3.56
C GLY A 112 25.58 2.06 4.53
N GLY A 113 26.81 2.31 4.03
CA GLY A 113 28.05 2.37 4.80
C GLY A 113 29.00 1.22 4.48
N GLN A 114 30.32 1.48 4.59
CA GLN A 114 31.38 0.54 4.15
C GLN A 114 31.37 -0.82 4.86
N ASP A 115 30.78 -0.87 6.05
CA ASP A 115 30.60 -2.05 6.87
C ASP A 115 29.20 -2.69 6.72
N ALA A 116 28.46 -2.31 5.66
CA ALA A 116 27.19 -2.92 5.32
C ALA A 116 27.38 -4.19 4.49
N TRP A 117 26.49 -5.18 4.73
CA TRP A 117 26.40 -6.39 3.91
C TRP A 117 24.94 -6.79 3.69
N LEU A 118 24.72 -7.70 2.75
CA LEU A 118 23.43 -8.32 2.48
C LEU A 118 23.42 -9.73 3.10
N GLU A 119 22.28 -10.12 3.66
CA GLU A 119 22.05 -11.47 4.17
C GLU A 119 20.58 -11.87 3.99
N PRO A 120 20.25 -13.17 3.98
CA PRO A 120 18.85 -13.60 4.03
C PRO A 120 18.14 -13.02 5.25
N ALA A 121 16.90 -12.59 5.06
CA ALA A 121 16.05 -12.17 6.18
C ALA A 121 15.56 -13.41 6.93
N ASP A 122 15.70 -13.42 8.26
CA ASP A 122 15.03 -14.38 9.12
C ASP A 122 13.58 -13.95 9.38
N GLU A 123 12.75 -14.87 9.88
CA GLU A 123 11.32 -14.61 10.15
C GLU A 123 11.12 -13.47 11.16
N ALA A 124 11.95 -13.39 12.20
CA ALA A 124 11.78 -12.44 13.30
C ALA A 124 12.02 -10.98 12.90
N GLU A 125 12.93 -10.74 11.93
CA GLU A 125 13.31 -9.40 11.50
C GLU A 125 12.84 -9.06 10.07
N ARG A 126 12.08 -9.96 9.43
CA ARG A 126 11.60 -9.79 8.06
C ARG A 126 10.64 -8.61 7.94
N PHE A 127 9.66 -8.52 8.83
CA PHE A 127 8.67 -7.46 8.84
C PHE A 127 8.82 -6.55 10.06
N ASP A 128 8.40 -5.30 9.93
CA ASP A 128 8.41 -4.35 11.07
C ASP A 128 7.21 -4.56 12.00
N VAL A 129 6.04 -4.97 11.46
CA VAL A 129 4.80 -5.25 12.19
C VAL A 129 4.14 -6.51 11.61
N LEU A 130 3.50 -6.42 10.45
CA LEU A 130 2.82 -7.51 9.76
C LEU A 130 3.32 -7.64 8.33
N PRO A 131 3.05 -8.80 7.67
CA PRO A 131 3.58 -9.11 6.34
C PRO A 131 3.13 -8.14 5.23
N LEU A 132 1.93 -7.55 5.37
CA LEU A 132 1.37 -6.65 4.37
C LEU A 132 1.18 -5.24 4.92
N LEU A 133 1.32 -4.27 4.01
CA LEU A 133 0.86 -2.91 4.18
C LEU A 133 -0.17 -2.60 3.09
N VAL A 134 -1.38 -2.23 3.50
CA VAL A 134 -2.50 -1.86 2.63
C VAL A 134 -2.74 -0.37 2.73
N ALA A 135 -2.71 0.34 1.61
CA ALA A 135 -3.10 1.74 1.52
C ALA A 135 -4.36 1.88 0.65
N THR A 136 -5.03 3.02 0.71
CA THR A 136 -6.17 3.33 -0.15
C THR A 136 -5.84 4.51 -1.07
N ASP A 137 -6.48 4.56 -2.24
CA ASP A 137 -6.32 5.68 -3.19
C ASP A 137 -6.75 7.02 -2.58
N GLY A 138 -7.81 7.02 -1.79
CA GLY A 138 -8.27 8.21 -1.06
C GLY A 138 -7.25 8.71 -0.04
N ALA A 139 -6.65 7.82 0.75
CA ALA A 139 -5.60 8.19 1.71
C ALA A 139 -4.32 8.66 1.01
N VAL A 140 -3.95 8.04 -0.12
CA VAL A 140 -2.82 8.48 -0.96
C VAL A 140 -3.09 9.88 -1.54
N ALA A 141 -4.31 10.13 -2.05
CA ALA A 141 -4.72 11.44 -2.54
C ALA A 141 -4.70 12.50 -1.42
N ALA A 142 -5.24 12.16 -0.23
CA ALA A 142 -5.19 13.03 0.93
C ALA A 142 -3.74 13.29 1.40
N PHE A 143 -2.86 12.31 1.34
CA PHE A 143 -1.43 12.46 1.63
C PHE A 143 -0.77 13.47 0.68
N GLY A 144 -1.17 13.51 -0.58
CA GLY A 144 -0.70 14.48 -1.57
C GLY A 144 0.79 14.36 -1.92
N ARG A 145 1.36 13.17 -1.74
CA ARG A 145 2.75 12.83 -2.06
C ARG A 145 2.79 11.46 -2.75
N ASP A 146 3.94 11.14 -3.34
CA ASP A 146 4.16 9.84 -4.00
C ASP A 146 3.88 8.67 -3.04
N VAL A 147 3.06 7.73 -3.49
CA VAL A 147 2.67 6.53 -2.74
C VAL A 147 3.87 5.65 -2.35
N ARG A 148 4.95 5.68 -3.12
CA ARG A 148 6.19 4.95 -2.83
C ARG A 148 6.81 5.36 -1.48
N ARG A 149 6.54 6.57 -0.98
CA ARG A 149 6.94 7.01 0.37
C ARG A 149 6.24 6.22 1.47
N LEU A 150 5.04 5.71 1.22
CA LEU A 150 4.28 4.86 2.15
C LEU A 150 4.71 3.39 2.07
N ARG A 151 5.22 2.92 0.92
CA ARG A 151 5.68 1.55 0.67
C ARG A 151 4.59 0.49 0.88
N PRO A 152 3.40 0.65 0.32
CA PRO A 152 2.35 -0.35 0.44
C PRO A 152 2.67 -1.60 -0.39
N ASN A 153 2.12 -2.75 0.00
CA ASN A 153 2.07 -3.95 -0.84
C ASN A 153 0.82 -3.93 -1.72
N ILE A 154 -0.31 -3.45 -1.19
CA ILE A 154 -1.59 -3.36 -1.89
C ILE A 154 -2.10 -1.92 -1.78
N VAL A 155 -2.55 -1.35 -2.89
CA VAL A 155 -3.34 -0.12 -2.91
C VAL A 155 -4.77 -0.49 -3.33
N VAL A 156 -5.74 -0.18 -2.48
CA VAL A 156 -7.16 -0.36 -2.74
C VAL A 156 -7.70 0.90 -3.37
N GLY A 157 -8.34 0.76 -4.53
CA GLY A 157 -9.01 1.84 -5.24
C GLY A 157 -10.50 1.90 -4.91
N GLY A 158 -11.10 3.06 -5.19
CA GLY A 158 -12.52 3.33 -4.95
C GLY A 158 -12.85 3.74 -3.52
N VAL A 159 -11.88 4.22 -2.74
CA VAL A 159 -12.06 4.61 -1.34
C VAL A 159 -12.07 6.13 -1.19
N PRO A 160 -13.18 6.76 -0.78
CA PRO A 160 -13.21 8.20 -0.63
C PRO A 160 -12.42 8.69 0.59
N GLY A 161 -11.62 9.72 0.41
CA GLY A 161 -10.93 10.42 1.50
C GLY A 161 -10.09 9.49 2.38
N LEU A 162 -10.30 9.53 3.68
CA LEU A 162 -9.61 8.71 4.68
C LEU A 162 -10.49 7.52 5.13
N GLY A 163 -11.29 6.93 4.23
CA GLY A 163 -12.18 5.80 4.59
C GLY A 163 -11.45 4.63 5.26
N GLU A 164 -10.15 4.44 4.98
CA GLU A 164 -9.33 3.41 5.63
C GLU A 164 -9.25 3.54 7.16
N THR A 165 -9.56 4.69 7.73
CA THR A 165 -9.52 4.90 9.20
C THR A 165 -10.56 4.06 9.95
N GLU A 166 -11.62 3.65 9.28
CA GLU A 166 -12.69 2.82 9.80
C GLU A 166 -12.46 1.31 9.57
N TRP A 167 -11.34 0.94 8.95
CA TRP A 167 -11.07 -0.43 8.51
C TRP A 167 -10.29 -1.34 9.48
N PRO A 168 -9.68 -0.86 10.59
CA PRO A 168 -9.09 -1.78 11.57
C PRO A 168 -10.09 -2.85 12.01
N GLY A 169 -9.68 -4.13 11.94
CA GLY A 169 -10.52 -5.30 12.21
C GLY A 169 -11.35 -5.80 11.03
N ALA A 170 -11.38 -5.08 9.91
CA ALA A 170 -12.06 -5.55 8.70
C ALA A 170 -11.26 -6.62 7.97
N THR A 171 -11.95 -7.35 7.11
CA THR A 171 -11.41 -8.38 6.21
C THR A 171 -11.67 -7.99 4.77
N LEU A 172 -10.63 -8.04 3.93
CA LEU A 172 -10.72 -7.88 2.48
C LEU A 172 -10.75 -9.26 1.82
N GLN A 173 -11.78 -9.53 1.03
CA GLN A 173 -11.82 -10.68 0.13
C GLN A 173 -11.47 -10.22 -1.28
N ILE A 174 -10.43 -10.83 -1.89
CA ILE A 174 -9.91 -10.53 -3.23
C ILE A 174 -9.84 -11.87 -3.98
N GLY A 175 -10.86 -12.17 -4.77
CA GLY A 175 -11.01 -13.50 -5.34
C GLY A 175 -11.08 -14.57 -4.23
N ARG A 176 -10.12 -15.51 -4.22
CA ARG A 176 -10.03 -16.52 -3.14
C ARG A 176 -9.16 -16.06 -1.95
N ALA A 177 -8.34 -15.05 -2.11
CA ALA A 177 -7.49 -14.55 -1.04
C ALA A 177 -8.30 -13.80 0.02
N ILE A 178 -7.89 -13.91 1.29
CA ILE A 178 -8.48 -13.17 2.42
C ILE A 178 -7.36 -12.49 3.18
N VAL A 179 -7.48 -11.17 3.34
CA VAL A 179 -6.54 -10.30 4.04
C VAL A 179 -7.26 -9.65 5.22
N ARG A 180 -6.77 -9.83 6.44
CA ARG A 180 -7.27 -9.16 7.64
C ARG A 180 -6.48 -7.88 7.88
N LEU A 181 -7.20 -6.78 8.08
CA LEU A 181 -6.66 -5.48 8.39
C LEU A 181 -6.57 -5.32 9.91
N ASP A 182 -5.36 -5.12 10.44
CA ASP A 182 -5.16 -5.10 11.90
C ASP A 182 -5.29 -3.68 12.46
N SER A 183 -4.39 -2.79 12.05
CA SER A 183 -4.27 -1.46 12.66
C SER A 183 -3.70 -0.44 11.69
N LEU A 184 -3.99 0.84 11.91
CA LEU A 184 -3.36 1.92 11.18
C LEU A 184 -1.84 1.96 11.44
N ARG A 185 -1.07 2.07 10.36
CA ARG A 185 0.40 2.06 10.40
C ARG A 185 0.97 3.40 10.86
N GLY A 186 1.70 3.40 11.98
CA GLY A 186 2.53 4.53 12.40
C GLY A 186 3.64 4.83 11.38
N ARG A 187 3.78 6.07 10.97
CA ARG A 187 4.75 6.48 9.96
C ARG A 187 6.09 6.89 10.58
N CYS A 188 7.16 6.72 9.82
CA CYS A 188 8.53 6.91 10.29
C CYS A 188 9.32 7.80 9.32
N PRO A 189 10.56 8.22 9.66
CA PRO A 189 11.36 9.11 8.81
C PRO A 189 11.60 8.65 7.37
N MET A 190 11.38 7.38 7.02
CA MET A 190 11.47 6.93 5.64
C MET A 190 10.50 7.65 4.71
N THR A 191 9.33 8.08 5.21
CA THR A 191 8.35 8.85 4.41
C THR A 191 8.85 10.23 3.99
N THR A 192 9.87 10.76 4.67
CA THR A 192 10.45 12.08 4.35
C THR A 192 11.32 12.07 3.10
N VAL A 193 11.77 10.91 2.65
CA VAL A 193 12.70 10.76 1.53
C VAL A 193 11.93 10.76 0.22
N ASP A 194 12.31 11.62 -0.70
CA ASP A 194 11.80 11.60 -2.07
C ASP A 194 12.30 10.35 -2.80
N PRO A 195 11.44 9.55 -3.43
CA PRO A 195 11.85 8.29 -4.02
C PRO A 195 12.69 8.42 -5.29
N ASP A 196 12.71 9.61 -5.94
CA ASP A 196 13.46 9.84 -7.17
C ASP A 196 14.74 10.66 -6.92
N THR A 197 14.67 11.72 -6.11
CA THR A 197 15.82 12.60 -5.84
C THR A 197 16.60 12.22 -4.61
N LEU A 198 16.03 11.40 -3.71
CA LEU A 198 16.53 11.08 -2.37
C LEU A 198 16.66 12.30 -1.44
N GLU A 199 16.09 13.44 -1.82
CA GLU A 199 16.03 14.59 -0.93
C GLU A 199 15.13 14.30 0.27
N ARG A 200 15.52 14.83 1.42
CA ARG A 200 14.78 14.65 2.66
C ARG A 200 13.97 15.89 2.98
N ASP A 201 12.66 15.73 3.12
CA ASP A 201 11.75 16.76 3.57
C ASP A 201 11.10 16.36 4.91
N PRO A 202 11.63 16.82 6.07
CA PRO A 202 11.05 16.53 7.38
C PRO A 202 9.61 17.00 7.55
N GLU A 203 9.15 18.00 6.75
CA GLU A 203 7.77 18.49 6.83
C GLU A 203 6.76 17.42 6.43
N VAL A 204 7.13 16.47 5.57
CA VAL A 204 6.26 15.34 5.21
C VAL A 204 5.82 14.56 6.46
N LEU A 205 6.75 14.22 7.35
CA LEU A 205 6.41 13.46 8.56
C LEU A 205 5.66 14.33 9.59
N ARG A 206 5.99 15.62 9.70
CA ARG A 206 5.26 16.56 10.54
C ARG A 206 3.82 16.74 10.05
N ASP A 207 3.63 16.84 8.73
CA ASP A 207 2.33 16.95 8.10
C ASP A 207 1.49 15.69 8.35
N ILE A 208 2.10 14.50 8.23
CA ILE A 208 1.45 13.24 8.61
C ILE A 208 1.02 13.28 10.09
N GLY A 209 1.86 13.81 10.98
CA GLY A 209 1.52 13.99 12.39
C GLY A 209 0.30 14.87 12.60
N ARG A 210 0.28 16.04 11.96
CA ARG A 210 -0.79 17.04 12.10
C ARG A 210 -2.12 16.59 11.51
N ARG A 211 -2.10 16.02 10.29
CA ARG A 211 -3.31 15.73 9.51
C ARG A 211 -3.89 14.34 9.74
N PHE A 212 -3.03 13.37 10.09
CA PHE A 212 -3.40 11.95 10.15
C PHE A 212 -3.03 11.30 11.49
N GLY A 213 -2.73 12.08 12.52
CA GLY A 213 -2.35 11.53 13.83
C GLY A 213 -1.09 10.65 13.78
N GLY A 214 -0.20 10.88 12.82
CA GLY A 214 1.03 10.11 12.63
C GLY A 214 0.85 8.75 11.95
N ARG A 215 -0.34 8.45 11.41
CA ARG A 215 -0.70 7.14 10.88
C ARG A 215 -1.30 7.25 9.49
N LEU A 216 -0.90 6.36 8.59
CA LEU A 216 -1.44 6.18 7.23
C LEU A 216 -1.19 4.76 6.77
N ALA A 217 -2.09 4.19 5.99
CA ALA A 217 -2.13 2.80 5.58
C ALA A 217 -2.39 1.83 6.76
N LEU A 218 -2.63 0.58 6.47
CA LEU A 218 -3.02 -0.45 7.42
C LEU A 218 -2.00 -1.58 7.43
N ASN A 219 -1.58 -2.01 8.61
CA ASN A 219 -0.92 -3.30 8.79
C ASN A 219 -1.93 -4.41 8.51
N ALA A 220 -1.52 -5.44 7.79
CA ALA A 220 -2.41 -6.52 7.43
C ALA A 220 -1.68 -7.87 7.36
N GLU A 221 -2.44 -8.94 7.53
CA GLU A 221 -1.99 -10.32 7.41
C GLU A 221 -2.87 -11.11 6.44
N VAL A 222 -2.33 -12.18 5.88
CA VAL A 222 -3.05 -13.07 4.99
C VAL A 222 -3.68 -14.20 5.81
N VAL A 223 -5.01 -14.27 5.81
CA VAL A 223 -5.79 -15.33 6.48
C VAL A 223 -5.97 -16.52 5.54
N ARG A 224 -6.11 -16.26 4.25
CA ARG A 224 -6.18 -17.28 3.20
C ARG A 224 -5.39 -16.85 1.98
N ASP A 225 -4.53 -17.75 1.50
CA ASP A 225 -3.70 -17.54 0.33
C ASP A 225 -4.49 -17.40 -0.97
N GLY A 226 -3.87 -16.78 -1.95
CA GLY A 226 -4.42 -16.67 -3.30
C GLY A 226 -3.54 -15.83 -4.21
N THR A 227 -3.90 -15.82 -5.49
CA THR A 227 -3.32 -14.87 -6.46
C THR A 227 -4.28 -13.71 -6.63
N ILE A 228 -3.75 -12.50 -6.58
CA ILE A 228 -4.48 -11.25 -6.77
C ILE A 228 -3.85 -10.44 -7.91
N SER A 229 -4.66 -9.70 -8.64
CA SER A 229 -4.24 -8.91 -9.81
C SER A 229 -4.77 -7.49 -9.73
N VAL A 230 -4.06 -6.55 -10.33
CA VAL A 230 -4.55 -5.19 -10.50
C VAL A 230 -5.88 -5.23 -11.26
N GLY A 231 -6.89 -4.54 -10.75
CA GLY A 231 -8.25 -4.56 -11.26
C GLY A 231 -9.18 -5.57 -10.58
N ASP A 232 -8.67 -6.52 -9.80
CA ASP A 232 -9.51 -7.49 -9.10
C ASP A 232 -10.48 -6.78 -8.15
N PRO A 233 -11.77 -7.18 -8.14
CA PRO A 233 -12.76 -6.61 -7.22
C PRO A 233 -12.46 -7.03 -5.77
N ILE A 234 -12.75 -6.12 -4.85
CA ILE A 234 -12.57 -6.32 -3.41
C ILE A 234 -13.90 -6.22 -2.70
N THR A 235 -14.20 -7.19 -1.84
CA THR A 235 -15.29 -7.10 -0.86
C THR A 235 -14.70 -6.88 0.52
N ILE A 236 -15.21 -5.88 1.24
CA ILE A 236 -14.83 -5.63 2.64
C ILE A 236 -15.94 -6.11 3.57
N THR A 237 -15.56 -6.79 4.65
CA THR A 237 -16.48 -7.28 5.68
C THR A 237 -15.89 -7.05 7.07
N TRP A 238 -16.76 -6.95 8.07
CA TRP A 238 -16.38 -6.89 9.49
C TRP A 238 -16.94 -8.10 10.20
N ASP A 239 -16.09 -8.81 10.96
CA ASP A 239 -16.57 -9.87 11.84
C ASP A 239 -17.44 -9.21 12.94
N ARG A 240 -18.66 -9.72 13.08
CA ARG A 240 -19.64 -9.25 14.10
C ARG A 240 -19.38 -9.95 15.41
#